data_fe2796286b0793933a01ecd8a640dd40
#
_entry.id   fe2796286b0793933a01ecd8a640dd40
#
_cell.length_a   1.000
_cell.length_b   1.000
_cell.length_c   1.000
_cell.angle_alpha   90.00
_cell.angle_beta   90.00
_cell.angle_gamma   90.00
#
_symmetry.space_group_name_H-M   'P 1'
#
loop_
_entity.id
_entity.type
_entity.pdbx_description
1 polymer ?
#
loop_
_entity_poly.entity_id
_entity_poly.type
_entity_poly.pdbx_seq_one_letter_code
_entity_poly.pdbx_strand_id
1 'polypeptide(L)'
;MKVTAFIRKTSAKNNVTDLARVYFRIRDIGGVDIKAASELSISPNHWSAEKQGYKPRVALVSEEKRMNFDRDIQQITHLITKEYHRGVDGNWLKRLIEEYHHPDINARGGNKAEEYHLVYQISRYIAENTLADDSYKHHLGNIDKISRYERFQHEVLHRRGFKLCIDTITADDLREFKSWLQEEHNLAGQYPLFYKDVEKQKYEQIRSENSITGYFYRIRTVVKWCIKRGLTRNNPFDQYQITQPMYGDPFYLTLEERDRVYYADLSSLGATHPVYRDIFMFQCLIGCRVSDLNRLAKANVVDGCVEYIPQKTKMEHANTVRVPLNQKALDILERYKDLEDALLPRFSHFSYNKKIKEILKYVGIDRMVRVLDPKTREDVARPLYEVVTTHTARKTFIGNLYKQVKDPNLIASMSGHSEGSRAFVRYRKIDDDMKKELVNLLD
;
A
#
# COMPACT_ATOMS: atom_id res chain seq x y z
N MET A 1 -41.83 -30.31 19.62
CA MET A 1 -40.79 -30.11 18.58
C MET A 1 -39.96 -31.39 18.38
N LYS A 2 -39.63 -31.75 17.14
CA LYS A 2 -38.72 -32.87 16.82
C LYS A 2 -37.63 -32.37 15.89
N VAL A 3 -36.36 -32.55 16.26
CA VAL A 3 -35.20 -32.31 15.42
C VAL A 3 -34.72 -33.63 14.83
N THR A 4 -34.35 -33.64 13.55
CA THR A 4 -33.91 -34.83 12.82
C THR A 4 -32.73 -34.49 11.92
N ALA A 5 -31.63 -35.23 12.03
CA ALA A 5 -30.53 -35.16 11.07
C ALA A 5 -30.81 -36.19 9.94
N PHE A 6 -30.55 -35.80 8.68
CA PHE A 6 -30.76 -36.67 7.52
C PHE A 6 -29.82 -36.29 6.37
N ILE A 7 -29.62 -37.26 5.46
CA ILE A 7 -28.94 -36.98 4.19
C ILE A 7 -29.97 -37.00 3.05
N ARG A 8 -29.76 -36.22 2.00
CA ARG A 8 -30.57 -36.33 0.77
C ARG A 8 -30.07 -37.51 -0.05
N LYS A 9 -30.97 -38.37 -0.52
CA LYS A 9 -30.65 -39.39 -1.53
C LYS A 9 -30.35 -38.65 -2.83
N THR A 10 -29.12 -38.64 -3.27
CA THR A 10 -28.76 -38.20 -4.61
C THR A 10 -29.13 -39.30 -5.60
N SER A 11 -29.86 -38.95 -6.65
CA SER A 11 -30.26 -39.87 -7.76
C SER A 11 -29.10 -40.14 -8.74
N ALA A 12 -27.86 -39.91 -8.38
CA ALA A 12 -26.70 -40.18 -9.20
C ALA A 12 -26.15 -41.57 -8.93
N LYS A 13 -25.93 -42.32 -10.01
CA LYS A 13 -25.40 -43.68 -10.05
C LYS A 13 -24.07 -43.78 -9.29
N ASN A 14 -24.04 -44.71 -8.33
CA ASN A 14 -22.89 -45.39 -7.72
C ASN A 14 -21.47 -44.93 -8.13
N ASN A 15 -20.98 -43.85 -7.55
CA ASN A 15 -19.56 -43.63 -7.41
C ASN A 15 -19.21 -43.70 -5.91
N VAL A 16 -18.25 -44.53 -5.56
CA VAL A 16 -17.78 -44.79 -4.18
C VAL A 16 -17.20 -43.58 -3.48
N THR A 17 -17.03 -42.46 -4.20
CA THR A 17 -16.44 -41.20 -3.72
C THR A 17 -17.45 -40.13 -3.36
N ASP A 18 -18.76 -40.30 -3.57
CA ASP A 18 -19.74 -39.24 -3.33
C ASP A 18 -20.10 -39.12 -1.84
N LEU A 19 -19.69 -38.03 -1.24
CA LEU A 19 -20.09 -37.63 0.11
C LEU A 19 -21.42 -36.88 0.04
N ALA A 20 -22.42 -37.33 0.83
CA ALA A 20 -23.68 -36.61 1.01
C ALA A 20 -23.60 -35.65 2.19
N ARG A 21 -24.08 -34.42 2.02
CA ARG A 21 -24.17 -33.44 3.07
C ARG A 21 -25.29 -33.77 4.07
N VAL A 22 -25.02 -33.59 5.36
CA VAL A 22 -26.04 -33.77 6.41
C VAL A 22 -26.89 -32.51 6.54
N TYR A 23 -28.20 -32.72 6.65
CA TYR A 23 -29.20 -31.68 6.88
C TYR A 23 -29.86 -31.88 8.24
N PHE A 24 -30.21 -30.78 8.91
CA PHE A 24 -31.07 -30.82 10.08
C PHE A 24 -32.46 -30.29 9.71
N ARG A 25 -33.51 -30.94 10.28
CA ARG A 25 -34.91 -30.60 10.05
C ARG A 25 -35.64 -30.47 11.37
N ILE A 26 -36.37 -29.38 11.55
CA ILE A 26 -37.26 -29.14 12.70
C ILE A 26 -38.69 -29.32 12.23
N ARG A 27 -39.46 -30.13 13.00
CA ARG A 27 -40.90 -30.21 12.87
C ARG A 27 -41.57 -29.93 14.23
N ASP A 28 -42.59 -29.09 14.23
CA ASP A 28 -43.35 -28.79 15.42
C ASP A 28 -44.86 -28.78 15.15
N ILE A 29 -45.65 -28.92 16.23
CA ILE A 29 -47.13 -29.08 16.19
C ILE A 29 -47.82 -27.82 15.58
N GLY A 30 -47.17 -26.67 15.53
CA GLY A 30 -47.64 -25.45 14.88
C GLY A 30 -47.44 -25.34 13.37
N GLY A 31 -47.15 -26.46 12.66
CA GLY A 31 -46.94 -26.45 11.19
C GLY A 31 -45.51 -26.03 10.79
N VAL A 32 -44.58 -25.89 11.72
CA VAL A 32 -43.18 -25.58 11.41
C VAL A 32 -42.51 -26.79 10.77
N ASP A 33 -42.00 -26.61 9.56
CA ASP A 33 -41.20 -27.61 8.84
C ASP A 33 -40.04 -26.89 8.12
N ILE A 34 -38.96 -26.70 8.84
CA ILE A 34 -37.77 -26.01 8.35
C ILE A 34 -36.55 -26.90 8.31
N LYS A 35 -35.67 -26.69 7.34
CA LYS A 35 -34.45 -27.49 7.15
C LYS A 35 -33.29 -26.60 6.70
N ALA A 36 -32.08 -26.94 7.18
CA ALA A 36 -30.84 -26.35 6.72
C ALA A 36 -29.72 -27.38 6.61
N ALA A 37 -28.75 -27.12 5.77
CA ALA A 37 -27.58 -27.96 5.57
C ALA A 37 -26.52 -27.63 6.62
N SER A 38 -25.80 -28.65 7.11
CA SER A 38 -24.56 -28.49 7.89
C SER A 38 -23.33 -28.67 7.00
N GLU A 39 -22.14 -28.46 7.53
CA GLU A 39 -20.87 -28.78 6.85
C GLU A 39 -20.48 -30.25 6.99
N LEU A 40 -21.19 -31.00 7.80
CA LEU A 40 -20.95 -32.40 7.97
C LEU A 40 -21.28 -33.16 6.68
N SER A 41 -20.40 -34.06 6.28
CA SER A 41 -20.57 -34.91 5.11
C SER A 41 -20.19 -36.35 5.41
N ILE A 42 -20.96 -37.31 4.85
CA ILE A 42 -20.81 -38.73 5.06
C ILE A 42 -21.14 -39.51 3.79
N SER A 43 -20.46 -40.63 3.58
CA SER A 43 -20.87 -41.55 2.51
C SER A 43 -22.29 -42.10 2.79
N PRO A 44 -23.22 -42.07 1.80
CA PRO A 44 -24.56 -42.62 1.95
C PRO A 44 -24.54 -44.05 2.43
N ASN A 45 -23.55 -44.86 2.04
CA ASN A 45 -23.38 -46.24 2.44
C ASN A 45 -23.05 -46.41 3.94
N HIS A 46 -22.50 -45.41 4.57
CA HIS A 46 -22.13 -45.39 5.98
C HIS A 46 -23.22 -44.79 6.88
N TRP A 47 -24.23 -44.11 6.30
CA TRP A 47 -25.29 -43.43 7.03
C TRP A 47 -26.32 -44.40 7.58
N SER A 48 -26.67 -44.25 8.85
CA SER A 48 -27.83 -44.90 9.50
C SER A 48 -28.93 -43.85 9.74
N ALA A 49 -30.08 -44.02 9.08
CA ALA A 49 -31.22 -43.16 9.27
C ALA A 49 -31.85 -43.31 10.67
N GLU A 50 -31.77 -44.49 11.26
CA GLU A 50 -32.27 -44.79 12.59
C GLU A 50 -31.45 -44.11 13.68
N LYS A 51 -30.12 -44.24 13.59
CA LYS A 51 -29.18 -43.60 14.53
C LYS A 51 -28.91 -42.11 14.23
N GLN A 52 -29.25 -41.66 13.03
CA GLN A 52 -28.92 -40.34 12.51
C GLN A 52 -27.42 -40.05 12.57
N GLY A 53 -26.58 -41.05 12.20
CA GLY A 53 -25.13 -41.00 12.30
C GLY A 53 -24.51 -42.19 11.55
N TYR A 54 -23.31 -42.61 11.96
CA TYR A 54 -22.63 -43.74 11.37
C TYR A 54 -23.32 -45.05 11.71
N LYS A 55 -23.34 -46.01 10.76
CA LYS A 55 -23.69 -47.39 11.03
C LYS A 55 -22.74 -48.03 12.06
N PRO A 56 -23.19 -49.00 12.86
CA PRO A 56 -22.37 -49.61 13.95
C PRO A 56 -21.06 -50.24 13.46
N ARG A 57 -21.08 -50.82 12.24
CA ARG A 57 -19.90 -51.46 11.64
C ARG A 57 -19.65 -50.85 10.29
N VAL A 58 -18.61 -50.04 10.17
CA VAL A 58 -18.15 -49.39 8.93
C VAL A 58 -16.68 -49.70 8.76
N ALA A 59 -16.33 -50.38 7.65
CA ALA A 59 -14.95 -50.61 7.29
C ALA A 59 -14.27 -49.31 6.80
N LEU A 60 -12.97 -49.20 7.01
CA LEU A 60 -12.11 -48.08 6.51
C LEU A 60 -12.38 -46.72 7.11
N VAL A 61 -13.11 -46.59 8.22
CA VAL A 61 -13.29 -45.35 8.97
C VAL A 61 -12.82 -45.56 10.40
N SER A 62 -11.89 -44.72 10.88
CA SER A 62 -11.38 -44.83 12.27
C SER A 62 -12.50 -44.59 13.30
N GLU A 63 -12.38 -45.22 14.44
CA GLU A 63 -13.35 -45.07 15.52
C GLU A 63 -13.45 -43.63 15.99
N GLU A 64 -12.33 -42.97 16.12
CA GLU A 64 -12.25 -41.54 16.48
C GLU A 64 -13.03 -40.65 15.53
N LYS A 65 -12.89 -40.84 14.20
CA LYS A 65 -13.64 -40.09 13.18
C LYS A 65 -15.14 -40.33 13.30
N ARG A 66 -15.57 -41.57 13.57
CA ARG A 66 -17.00 -41.91 13.78
C ARG A 66 -17.54 -41.22 15.04
N MET A 67 -16.80 -41.31 16.14
CA MET A 67 -17.20 -40.73 17.42
C MET A 67 -17.28 -39.20 17.31
N ASN A 68 -16.32 -38.53 16.67
CA ASN A 68 -16.34 -37.11 16.47
C ASN A 68 -17.54 -36.65 15.63
N PHE A 69 -17.81 -37.33 14.53
CA PHE A 69 -18.97 -37.06 13.65
C PHE A 69 -20.32 -37.22 14.38
N ASP A 70 -20.49 -38.33 15.10
CA ASP A 70 -21.72 -38.60 15.85
C ASP A 70 -21.89 -37.61 17.01
N ARG A 71 -20.81 -37.19 17.66
CA ARG A 71 -20.80 -36.14 18.67
C ARG A 71 -21.23 -34.78 18.07
N ASP A 72 -20.74 -34.42 16.87
CA ASP A 72 -21.13 -33.18 16.24
C ASP A 72 -22.62 -33.16 15.90
N ILE A 73 -23.19 -34.27 15.40
CA ILE A 73 -24.63 -34.38 15.18
C ILE A 73 -25.41 -34.18 16.49
N GLN A 74 -24.97 -34.80 17.57
CA GLN A 74 -25.63 -34.69 18.88
C GLN A 74 -25.55 -33.24 19.42
N GLN A 75 -24.40 -32.59 19.32
CA GLN A 75 -24.21 -31.23 19.77
C GLN A 75 -25.05 -30.22 18.96
N ILE A 76 -25.10 -30.34 17.62
CA ILE A 76 -25.94 -29.49 16.76
C ILE A 76 -27.43 -29.71 17.12
N THR A 77 -27.85 -30.99 17.29
CA THR A 77 -29.22 -31.31 17.68
C THR A 77 -29.58 -30.72 19.05
N HIS A 78 -28.67 -30.79 20.02
CA HIS A 78 -28.86 -30.20 21.35
C HIS A 78 -28.95 -28.68 21.26
N LEU A 79 -28.05 -28.03 20.51
CA LEU A 79 -28.04 -26.58 20.30
C LEU A 79 -29.35 -26.11 19.67
N ILE A 80 -29.83 -26.77 18.59
CA ILE A 80 -31.12 -26.47 17.97
C ILE A 80 -32.26 -26.61 18.98
N THR A 81 -32.26 -27.66 19.78
CA THR A 81 -33.30 -27.93 20.77
C THR A 81 -33.33 -26.85 21.88
N LYS A 82 -32.15 -26.43 22.33
CA LYS A 82 -32.00 -25.42 23.37
C LYS A 82 -32.43 -24.03 22.94
N GLU A 83 -32.03 -23.62 21.73
CA GLU A 83 -32.26 -22.26 21.23
C GLU A 83 -33.59 -22.08 20.46
N TYR A 84 -34.36 -23.17 20.28
CA TYR A 84 -35.63 -23.12 19.55
C TYR A 84 -36.70 -22.28 20.26
N HIS A 85 -37.31 -21.38 19.51
CA HIS A 85 -38.51 -20.62 19.95
C HIS A 85 -39.52 -20.56 18.80
N ARG A 86 -40.80 -20.21 19.13
CA ARG A 86 -41.84 -20.08 18.12
C ARG A 86 -41.54 -18.89 17.20
N GLY A 87 -41.78 -19.04 15.91
CA GLY A 87 -41.54 -18.00 14.90
C GLY A 87 -40.17 -18.07 14.21
N VAL A 88 -39.35 -19.08 14.51
CA VAL A 88 -38.05 -19.29 13.78
C VAL A 88 -38.30 -19.72 12.33
N ASP A 89 -37.40 -19.32 11.44
CA ASP A 89 -37.41 -19.62 10.01
C ASP A 89 -36.18 -20.45 9.57
N GLY A 90 -36.12 -20.76 8.28
CA GLY A 90 -34.99 -21.48 7.71
C GLY A 90 -33.67 -20.74 7.79
N ASN A 91 -33.67 -19.40 7.80
CA ASN A 91 -32.49 -18.59 7.93
C ASN A 91 -31.94 -18.61 9.37
N TRP A 92 -32.82 -18.62 10.36
CA TRP A 92 -32.44 -18.81 11.75
C TRP A 92 -31.73 -20.17 11.94
N LEU A 93 -32.32 -21.27 11.43
CA LEU A 93 -31.72 -22.59 11.54
C LEU A 93 -30.37 -22.68 10.84
N LYS A 94 -30.25 -22.05 9.68
CA LYS A 94 -29.00 -22.00 8.94
C LYS A 94 -27.92 -21.27 9.75
N ARG A 95 -28.22 -20.09 10.29
CA ARG A 95 -27.27 -19.33 11.13
C ARG A 95 -26.84 -20.12 12.36
N LEU A 96 -27.75 -20.77 13.06
CA LEU A 96 -27.44 -21.55 14.25
C LEU A 96 -26.49 -22.71 13.98
N ILE A 97 -26.65 -23.39 12.83
CA ILE A 97 -25.75 -24.46 12.37
C ILE A 97 -24.37 -23.88 11.95
N GLU A 98 -24.34 -22.75 11.28
CA GLU A 98 -23.11 -22.03 10.93
C GLU A 98 -22.37 -21.59 12.21
N GLU A 99 -23.07 -21.14 13.25
CA GLU A 99 -22.50 -20.80 14.57
C GLU A 99 -21.82 -22.02 15.22
N TYR A 100 -22.39 -23.19 15.09
CA TYR A 100 -21.78 -24.41 15.63
C TYR A 100 -20.46 -24.74 14.90
N HIS A 101 -20.44 -24.67 13.57
CA HIS A 101 -19.25 -24.99 12.79
C HIS A 101 -18.18 -23.92 12.87
N HIS A 102 -18.59 -22.66 13.11
CA HIS A 102 -17.73 -21.49 13.15
C HIS A 102 -18.04 -20.62 14.38
N PRO A 103 -17.80 -21.13 15.59
CA PRO A 103 -18.16 -20.42 16.84
C PRO A 103 -17.46 -19.07 16.97
N ASP A 104 -16.26 -18.94 16.40
CA ASP A 104 -15.50 -17.69 16.45
C ASP A 104 -16.06 -16.61 15.51
N ILE A 105 -16.79 -16.99 14.45
CA ILE A 105 -17.41 -16.07 13.49
C ILE A 105 -18.67 -15.43 14.09
N ASN A 106 -19.45 -16.19 14.83
CA ASN A 106 -20.78 -15.78 15.30
C ASN A 106 -20.89 -15.50 16.82
N ALA A 107 -19.96 -15.99 17.64
CA ALA A 107 -19.92 -15.68 19.09
C ALA A 107 -19.76 -14.19 19.41
N ARG A 108 -19.68 -13.36 18.37
CA ARG A 108 -19.39 -11.95 18.41
C ARG A 108 -20.54 -11.19 17.76
N GLY A 109 -21.68 -11.07 18.47
CA GLY A 109 -22.96 -10.49 18.01
C GLY A 109 -22.88 -9.27 17.09
N GLY A 110 -23.80 -9.23 16.15
CA GLY A 110 -24.42 -8.14 15.35
C GLY A 110 -23.57 -7.03 14.72
N ASN A 111 -22.51 -6.53 15.36
CA ASN A 111 -21.62 -5.46 14.85
C ASN A 111 -20.22 -5.95 14.45
N LYS A 112 -19.92 -7.24 14.57
CA LYS A 112 -18.54 -7.75 14.44
C LYS A 112 -18.11 -8.13 13.03
N ALA A 113 -19.03 -8.42 12.10
CA ALA A 113 -18.66 -8.60 10.69
C ALA A 113 -18.04 -7.31 10.09
N GLU A 114 -18.48 -6.15 10.57
CA GLU A 114 -17.88 -4.86 10.20
C GLU A 114 -16.52 -4.65 10.87
N GLU A 115 -16.34 -5.13 12.09
CA GLU A 115 -15.07 -5.00 12.82
C GLU A 115 -13.91 -5.76 12.12
N TYR A 116 -14.19 -6.88 11.45
CA TYR A 116 -13.17 -7.61 10.68
C TYR A 116 -12.92 -7.05 9.29
N HIS A 117 -13.74 -6.12 8.82
CA HIS A 117 -13.58 -5.48 7.52
C HIS A 117 -12.27 -4.70 7.45
N LEU A 118 -11.47 -4.94 6.41
CA LEU A 118 -10.15 -4.32 6.25
C LEU A 118 -10.23 -2.80 6.23
N VAL A 119 -11.25 -2.22 5.57
CA VAL A 119 -11.48 -0.77 5.54
C VAL A 119 -11.72 -0.22 6.95
N TYR A 120 -12.54 -0.88 7.76
CA TYR A 120 -12.76 -0.51 9.15
C TYR A 120 -11.45 -0.54 9.96
N GLN A 121 -10.65 -1.58 9.79
CA GLN A 121 -9.37 -1.70 10.50
C GLN A 121 -8.34 -0.67 10.05
N ILE A 122 -8.32 -0.29 8.77
CA ILE A 122 -7.48 0.83 8.30
C ILE A 122 -7.93 2.15 8.95
N SER A 123 -9.25 2.40 9.01
CA SER A 123 -9.80 3.60 9.67
C SER A 123 -9.45 3.65 11.16
N ARG A 124 -9.55 2.51 11.83
CA ARG A 124 -9.18 2.36 13.24
C ARG A 124 -7.67 2.54 13.45
N TYR A 125 -6.84 1.98 12.57
CA TYR A 125 -5.38 2.18 12.59
C TYR A 125 -5.02 3.67 12.48
N ILE A 126 -5.69 4.40 11.57
CA ILE A 126 -5.50 5.84 11.40
C ILE A 126 -5.87 6.60 12.70
N ALA A 127 -6.99 6.25 13.33
CA ALA A 127 -7.49 6.93 14.52
C ALA A 127 -6.62 6.69 15.77
N GLU A 128 -6.01 5.51 15.87
CA GLU A 128 -5.27 5.09 17.06
C GLU A 128 -3.75 5.33 16.97
N ASN A 129 -3.24 5.77 15.82
CA ASN A 129 -1.81 6.03 15.63
C ASN A 129 -1.54 7.46 15.17
N THR A 130 -0.50 8.06 15.71
CA THR A 130 -0.02 9.37 15.25
C THR A 130 0.70 9.18 13.92
N LEU A 131 0.06 9.57 12.84
CA LEU A 131 0.60 9.45 11.49
C LEU A 131 1.05 10.82 10.96
N ALA A 132 2.15 10.84 10.21
CA ALA A 132 2.48 12.01 9.41
C ALA A 132 1.42 12.24 8.31
N ASP A 133 1.18 13.50 7.93
CA ASP A 133 0.14 13.90 6.97
C ASP A 133 0.12 13.08 5.67
N ASP A 134 1.29 12.81 5.10
CA ASP A 134 1.40 12.00 3.88
C ASP A 134 1.01 10.54 4.13
N SER A 135 1.39 9.97 5.27
CA SER A 135 1.00 8.61 5.65
C SER A 135 -0.51 8.51 5.86
N TYR A 136 -1.10 9.48 6.53
CA TYR A 136 -2.54 9.61 6.72
C TYR A 136 -3.29 9.61 5.38
N LYS A 137 -2.91 10.51 4.46
CA LYS A 137 -3.50 10.61 3.11
C LYS A 137 -3.37 9.31 2.31
N HIS A 138 -2.24 8.64 2.44
CA HIS A 138 -2.00 7.37 1.77
C HIS A 138 -2.89 6.23 2.31
N HIS A 139 -3.16 6.18 3.61
CA HIS A 139 -4.10 5.21 4.18
C HIS A 139 -5.54 5.50 3.74
N LEU A 140 -5.96 6.76 3.69
CA LEU A 140 -7.26 7.14 3.12
C LEU A 140 -7.37 6.73 1.64
N GLY A 141 -6.29 6.90 0.88
CA GLY A 141 -6.23 6.43 -0.50
C GLY A 141 -6.34 4.91 -0.65
N ASN A 142 -5.90 4.13 0.36
CA ASN A 142 -6.12 2.68 0.38
C ASN A 142 -7.59 2.35 0.67
N ILE A 143 -8.22 3.03 1.62
CA ILE A 143 -9.66 2.88 1.90
C ILE A 143 -10.47 3.09 0.62
N ASP A 144 -10.25 4.20 -0.09
CA ASP A 144 -10.94 4.51 -1.34
C ASP A 144 -10.79 3.39 -2.39
N LYS A 145 -9.59 2.86 -2.58
CA LYS A 145 -9.32 1.79 -3.55
C LYS A 145 -9.95 0.47 -3.17
N ILE A 146 -9.86 0.07 -1.90
CA ILE A 146 -10.46 -1.18 -1.41
C ILE A 146 -11.98 -1.10 -1.51
N SER A 147 -12.61 0.00 -1.07
CA SER A 147 -14.05 0.18 -1.14
C SER A 147 -14.55 0.17 -2.59
N ARG A 148 -13.81 0.77 -3.53
CA ARG A 148 -14.15 0.77 -4.94
C ARG A 148 -13.98 -0.63 -5.57
N TYR A 149 -12.93 -1.37 -5.19
CA TYR A 149 -12.74 -2.75 -5.60
C TYR A 149 -13.89 -3.67 -5.13
N GLU A 150 -14.26 -3.57 -3.85
CA GLU A 150 -15.37 -4.35 -3.29
C GLU A 150 -16.70 -4.03 -3.98
N ARG A 151 -16.95 -2.73 -4.26
CA ARG A 151 -18.10 -2.30 -5.04
C ARG A 151 -18.08 -2.88 -6.45
N PHE A 152 -16.91 -2.93 -7.12
CA PHE A 152 -16.74 -3.56 -8.43
C PHE A 152 -17.04 -5.07 -8.38
N GLN A 153 -16.53 -5.77 -7.38
CA GLN A 153 -16.82 -7.19 -7.15
C GLN A 153 -18.32 -7.45 -7.00
N HIS A 154 -19.02 -6.54 -6.32
CA HIS A 154 -20.45 -6.67 -6.04
C HIS A 154 -21.31 -6.27 -7.25
N GLU A 155 -21.10 -5.11 -7.83
CA GLU A 155 -21.96 -4.54 -8.89
C GLU A 155 -21.68 -5.10 -10.27
N VAL A 156 -20.41 -5.37 -10.58
CA VAL A 156 -19.97 -5.82 -11.91
C VAL A 156 -19.80 -7.35 -11.99
N LEU A 157 -19.12 -7.93 -11.00
CA LEU A 157 -18.86 -9.37 -10.99
C LEU A 157 -19.90 -10.19 -10.23
N HIS A 158 -20.93 -9.52 -9.68
CA HIS A 158 -22.06 -10.12 -8.96
C HIS A 158 -21.67 -11.03 -7.78
N ARG A 159 -20.48 -10.81 -7.19
CA ARG A 159 -20.03 -11.51 -5.98
C ARG A 159 -20.71 -10.89 -4.76
N ARG A 160 -21.93 -11.34 -4.45
CA ARG A 160 -22.73 -10.80 -3.32
C ARG A 160 -22.00 -10.96 -2.00
N GLY A 161 -21.92 -9.86 -1.24
CA GLY A 161 -21.30 -9.84 0.10
C GLY A 161 -19.79 -9.92 0.10
N PHE A 162 -19.11 -9.80 -1.04
CA PHE A 162 -17.65 -9.77 -1.10
C PHE A 162 -17.10 -8.58 -0.30
N LYS A 163 -16.27 -8.89 0.69
CA LYS A 163 -15.51 -7.90 1.49
C LYS A 163 -14.14 -8.49 1.82
N LEU A 164 -13.13 -7.64 1.79
CA LEU A 164 -11.80 -8.00 2.28
C LEU A 164 -11.80 -7.90 3.82
N CYS A 165 -11.81 -9.04 4.49
CA CYS A 165 -11.82 -9.14 5.95
C CYS A 165 -10.49 -9.67 6.47
N ILE A 166 -9.97 -9.11 7.57
CA ILE A 166 -8.63 -9.43 8.10
C ILE A 166 -8.46 -10.88 8.53
N ASP A 167 -9.53 -11.58 8.86
CA ASP A 167 -9.54 -12.97 9.31
C ASP A 167 -9.66 -13.99 8.17
N THR A 168 -10.15 -13.58 7.00
CA THR A 168 -10.42 -14.47 5.85
C THR A 168 -9.68 -14.11 4.57
N ILE A 169 -9.11 -12.91 4.48
CA ILE A 169 -8.36 -12.45 3.30
C ILE A 169 -7.22 -13.40 2.97
N THR A 170 -7.13 -13.81 1.71
CA THR A 170 -6.14 -14.75 1.21
C THR A 170 -5.06 -14.07 0.37
N ALA A 171 -4.01 -14.81 0.04
CA ALA A 171 -3.01 -14.37 -0.93
C ALA A 171 -3.61 -14.18 -2.34
N ASP A 172 -4.62 -14.98 -2.70
CA ASP A 172 -5.29 -14.87 -4.00
C ASP A 172 -6.16 -13.63 -4.08
N ASP A 173 -6.87 -13.26 -3.01
CA ASP A 173 -7.59 -11.98 -2.94
C ASP A 173 -6.65 -10.79 -3.16
N LEU A 174 -5.43 -10.85 -2.59
CA LEU A 174 -4.42 -9.81 -2.81
C LEU A 174 -3.91 -9.80 -4.26
N ARG A 175 -3.77 -10.96 -4.91
CA ARG A 175 -3.40 -11.04 -6.34
C ARG A 175 -4.50 -10.47 -7.23
N GLU A 176 -5.76 -10.86 -6.99
CA GLU A 176 -6.91 -10.30 -7.72
C GLU A 176 -7.02 -8.79 -7.54
N PHE A 177 -6.86 -8.29 -6.33
CA PHE A 177 -6.87 -6.85 -6.05
C PHE A 177 -5.72 -6.13 -6.76
N LYS A 178 -4.50 -6.72 -6.79
CA LYS A 178 -3.37 -6.17 -7.54
C LYS A 178 -3.69 -6.08 -9.03
N SER A 179 -4.18 -7.14 -9.64
CA SER A 179 -4.54 -7.18 -11.06
C SER A 179 -5.61 -6.13 -11.39
N TRP A 180 -6.63 -6.01 -10.54
CA TRP A 180 -7.65 -4.97 -10.71
C TRP A 180 -7.05 -3.56 -10.63
N LEU A 181 -6.13 -3.27 -9.72
CA LEU A 181 -5.45 -1.98 -9.62
C LEU A 181 -4.62 -1.64 -10.86
N GLN A 182 -4.01 -2.64 -11.49
CA GLN A 182 -3.22 -2.48 -12.72
C GLN A 182 -4.13 -2.16 -13.92
N GLU A 183 -5.28 -2.82 -14.00
CA GLU A 183 -6.21 -2.76 -15.13
C GLU A 183 -7.34 -1.73 -14.96
N GLU A 184 -7.46 -1.05 -13.81
CA GLU A 184 -8.60 -0.18 -13.53
C GLU A 184 -8.83 0.89 -14.60
N HIS A 185 -7.75 1.41 -15.20
CA HIS A 185 -7.83 2.39 -16.28
C HIS A 185 -8.49 1.82 -17.56
N ASN A 186 -8.30 0.53 -17.86
CA ASN A 186 -8.93 -0.18 -18.98
C ASN A 186 -10.37 -0.59 -18.64
N LEU A 187 -10.60 -1.03 -17.39
CA LEU A 187 -11.92 -1.43 -16.90
C LEU A 187 -12.91 -0.26 -16.94
N ALA A 188 -12.44 0.96 -16.77
CA ALA A 188 -13.31 2.14 -16.86
C ALA A 188 -13.94 2.31 -18.24
N GLY A 189 -13.23 1.96 -19.31
CA GLY A 189 -13.78 1.93 -20.67
C GLY A 189 -14.77 0.78 -20.90
N GLN A 190 -14.57 -0.36 -20.22
CA GLN A 190 -15.43 -1.55 -20.35
C GLN A 190 -16.73 -1.42 -19.53
N TYR A 191 -16.67 -0.74 -18.38
CA TYR A 191 -17.78 -0.60 -17.43
C TYR A 191 -18.12 0.87 -17.13
N PRO A 192 -18.48 1.69 -18.13
CA PRO A 192 -18.66 3.14 -17.98
C PRO A 192 -19.75 3.50 -16.95
N LEU A 193 -20.77 2.67 -16.81
CA LEU A 193 -21.86 2.90 -15.85
C LEU A 193 -21.36 2.81 -14.39
N PHE A 194 -20.45 1.87 -14.10
CA PHE A 194 -19.85 1.74 -12.78
C PHE A 194 -18.99 2.95 -12.43
N TYR A 195 -18.24 3.48 -13.40
CA TYR A 195 -17.32 4.60 -13.19
C TYR A 195 -17.95 5.98 -13.32
N LYS A 196 -19.26 6.06 -13.65
CA LYS A 196 -19.98 7.33 -13.86
C LYS A 196 -19.84 8.29 -12.67
N ASP A 197 -19.91 7.77 -11.46
CA ASP A 197 -19.86 8.52 -10.21
C ASP A 197 -18.47 8.50 -9.54
N VAL A 198 -17.45 8.02 -10.24
CA VAL A 198 -16.06 8.00 -9.77
C VAL A 198 -15.28 9.13 -10.45
N GLU A 199 -14.58 9.93 -9.67
CA GLU A 199 -13.71 10.98 -10.21
C GLU A 199 -12.64 10.40 -11.14
N LYS A 200 -12.54 10.93 -12.36
CA LYS A 200 -11.63 10.44 -13.42
C LYS A 200 -10.19 10.31 -12.97
N GLN A 201 -9.68 11.27 -12.21
CA GLN A 201 -8.32 11.26 -11.68
C GLN A 201 -7.99 10.02 -10.81
N LYS A 202 -9.01 9.32 -10.30
CA LYS A 202 -8.84 8.13 -9.45
C LYS A 202 -8.54 6.86 -10.24
N TYR A 203 -8.90 6.79 -11.52
CA TYR A 203 -8.80 5.58 -12.35
C TYR A 203 -8.16 5.76 -13.72
N GLU A 204 -8.21 6.94 -14.34
CA GLU A 204 -7.70 7.15 -15.71
C GLU A 204 -6.20 6.93 -15.87
N GLN A 205 -5.42 7.15 -14.80
CA GLN A 205 -3.97 7.03 -14.88
C GLN A 205 -3.51 5.60 -14.60
N ILE A 206 -2.66 5.09 -15.49
CA ILE A 206 -1.94 3.84 -15.25
C ILE A 206 -1.08 4.01 -13.99
N ARG A 207 -1.29 3.15 -12.99
CA ARG A 207 -0.51 3.18 -11.75
C ARG A 207 0.85 2.53 -11.96
N SER A 208 1.89 3.19 -11.46
CA SER A 208 3.21 2.58 -11.43
C SER A 208 3.24 1.39 -10.45
N GLU A 209 4.03 0.36 -10.77
CA GLU A 209 4.23 -0.79 -9.88
C GLU A 209 4.75 -0.38 -8.50
N ASN A 210 5.60 0.66 -8.42
CA ASN A 210 6.08 1.16 -7.13
C ASN A 210 4.95 1.78 -6.29
N SER A 211 3.95 2.42 -6.94
CA SER A 211 2.76 2.93 -6.25
C SER A 211 1.90 1.79 -5.72
N ILE A 212 1.66 0.76 -6.55
CA ILE A 212 0.93 -0.45 -6.16
C ILE A 212 1.65 -1.15 -5.00
N THR A 213 2.96 -1.35 -5.11
CA THR A 213 3.81 -1.88 -4.03
C THR A 213 3.61 -1.10 -2.72
N GLY A 214 3.56 0.22 -2.80
CA GLY A 214 3.32 1.09 -1.65
C GLY A 214 1.95 0.86 -0.99
N TYR A 215 0.90 0.56 -1.76
CA TYR A 215 -0.42 0.21 -1.21
C TYR A 215 -0.36 -1.08 -0.41
N PHE A 216 0.26 -2.13 -0.95
CA PHE A 216 0.39 -3.42 -0.27
C PHE A 216 1.26 -3.37 0.99
N TYR A 217 2.32 -2.56 1.01
CA TYR A 217 3.10 -2.34 2.23
C TYR A 217 2.25 -1.75 3.36
N ARG A 218 1.36 -0.81 3.05
CA ARG A 218 0.46 -0.19 4.04
C ARG A 218 -0.61 -1.18 4.52
N ILE A 219 -1.21 -1.97 3.60
CA ILE A 219 -2.15 -3.04 3.97
C ILE A 219 -1.45 -4.03 4.91
N ARG A 220 -0.24 -4.47 4.57
CA ARG A 220 0.55 -5.36 5.43
C ARG A 220 0.82 -4.76 6.82
N THR A 221 1.08 -3.46 6.89
CA THR A 221 1.29 -2.77 8.16
C THR A 221 0.05 -2.86 9.04
N VAL A 222 -1.13 -2.63 8.49
CA VAL A 222 -2.41 -2.72 9.23
C VAL A 222 -2.71 -4.17 9.63
N VAL A 223 -2.53 -5.14 8.72
CA VAL A 223 -2.73 -6.57 9.05
C VAL A 223 -1.80 -6.99 10.19
N LYS A 224 -0.52 -6.64 10.15
CA LYS A 224 0.42 -6.93 11.25
C LYS A 224 0.04 -6.24 12.55
N TRP A 225 -0.49 -5.02 12.49
CA TRP A 225 -1.00 -4.31 13.65
C TRP A 225 -2.23 -5.04 14.26
N CYS A 226 -3.15 -5.54 13.41
CA CYS A 226 -4.27 -6.35 13.86
C CYS A 226 -3.82 -7.67 14.51
N ILE A 227 -2.83 -8.36 13.93
CA ILE A 227 -2.26 -9.59 14.48
C ILE A 227 -1.63 -9.32 15.85
N LYS A 228 -0.82 -8.25 15.98
CA LYS A 228 -0.19 -7.87 17.26
C LYS A 228 -1.21 -7.59 18.37
N ARG A 229 -2.43 -7.17 18.02
CA ARG A 229 -3.54 -6.92 18.94
C ARG A 229 -4.42 -8.15 19.20
N GLY A 230 -4.10 -9.29 18.60
CA GLY A 230 -4.90 -10.51 18.73
C GLY A 230 -6.26 -10.47 18.05
N LEU A 231 -6.49 -9.50 17.12
CA LEU A 231 -7.74 -9.38 16.37
C LEU A 231 -7.88 -10.48 15.32
N THR A 232 -6.76 -10.96 14.79
CA THR A 232 -6.70 -12.07 13.83
C THR A 232 -5.39 -12.82 13.97
N ARG A 233 -5.33 -14.07 13.51
CA ARG A 233 -4.09 -14.85 13.30
C ARG A 233 -3.76 -14.99 11.82
N ASN A 234 -4.68 -14.58 10.94
CA ASN A 234 -4.50 -14.68 9.50
C ASN A 234 -3.49 -13.65 9.00
N ASN A 235 -2.47 -14.12 8.29
CA ASN A 235 -1.48 -13.27 7.62
C ASN A 235 -1.37 -13.67 6.14
N PRO A 236 -2.13 -13.05 5.23
CA PRO A 236 -2.06 -13.39 3.81
C PRO A 236 -0.68 -13.10 3.19
N PHE A 237 0.13 -12.26 3.84
CA PHE A 237 1.48 -11.92 3.37
C PHE A 237 2.53 -13.00 3.63
N ASP A 238 2.21 -14.08 4.32
CA ASP A 238 3.08 -15.25 4.43
C ASP A 238 3.17 -16.01 3.10
N GLN A 239 2.09 -15.94 2.29
CA GLN A 239 2.00 -16.55 0.96
C GLN A 239 1.97 -15.52 -0.19
N TYR A 240 1.79 -14.22 0.12
CA TYR A 240 1.81 -13.14 -0.86
C TYR A 240 3.09 -12.31 -0.72
N GLN A 241 3.99 -12.43 -1.68
CA GLN A 241 5.21 -11.62 -1.74
C GLN A 241 4.92 -10.27 -2.40
N ILE A 242 5.14 -9.19 -1.66
CA ILE A 242 5.05 -7.85 -2.23
C ILE A 242 6.24 -7.63 -3.15
N THR A 243 5.98 -7.26 -4.40
CA THR A 243 6.99 -6.92 -5.39
C THR A 243 7.92 -5.82 -4.85
N GLN A 244 9.22 -5.98 -4.96
CA GLN A 244 10.17 -4.96 -4.52
C GLN A 244 10.10 -3.73 -5.43
N PRO A 245 10.17 -2.51 -4.86
CA PRO A 245 10.19 -1.30 -5.66
C PRO A 245 11.49 -1.23 -6.48
N MET A 246 11.36 -0.88 -7.75
CA MET A 246 12.49 -0.65 -8.64
C MET A 246 12.71 0.85 -8.82
N TYR A 247 13.97 1.23 -8.89
CA TYR A 247 14.37 2.62 -9.10
C TYR A 247 15.47 2.65 -10.16
N GLY A 248 15.35 3.57 -11.09
CA GLY A 248 16.41 3.83 -12.06
C GLY A 248 17.66 4.44 -11.41
N ASP A 249 18.73 4.48 -12.18
CA ASP A 249 19.98 5.13 -11.79
C ASP A 249 19.74 6.62 -11.46
N PRO A 250 20.36 7.15 -10.40
CA PRO A 250 20.26 8.56 -10.11
C PRO A 250 21.04 9.38 -11.14
N PHE A 251 20.40 10.40 -11.66
CA PHE A 251 21.02 11.43 -12.49
C PHE A 251 20.99 12.78 -11.75
N TYR A 252 21.98 13.63 -12.01
CA TYR A 252 22.13 14.94 -11.40
C TYR A 252 22.95 15.85 -12.34
N LEU A 253 22.98 17.16 -12.10
CA LEU A 253 23.78 18.10 -12.89
C LEU A 253 25.27 17.96 -12.51
N THR A 254 26.16 18.00 -13.49
CA THR A 254 27.60 18.21 -13.25
C THR A 254 27.84 19.61 -12.71
N LEU A 255 29.02 19.86 -12.17
CA LEU A 255 29.40 21.21 -11.73
C LEU A 255 29.34 22.22 -12.89
N GLU A 256 29.78 21.84 -14.09
CA GLU A 256 29.70 22.68 -15.28
C GLU A 256 28.26 22.97 -15.70
N GLU A 257 27.40 21.95 -15.76
CA GLU A 257 25.99 22.13 -16.07
C GLU A 257 25.30 23.03 -15.03
N ARG A 258 25.60 22.84 -13.74
CA ARG A 258 25.09 23.66 -12.66
C ARG A 258 25.52 25.13 -12.84
N ASP A 259 26.80 25.37 -13.15
CA ASP A 259 27.33 26.72 -13.31
C ASP A 259 26.80 27.39 -14.60
N ARG A 260 26.58 26.65 -15.69
CA ARG A 260 25.86 27.17 -16.85
C ARG A 260 24.46 27.67 -16.48
N VAL A 261 23.72 26.93 -15.66
CA VAL A 261 22.40 27.35 -15.18
C VAL A 261 22.52 28.60 -14.30
N TYR A 262 23.50 28.64 -13.41
CA TYR A 262 23.69 29.76 -12.48
C TYR A 262 23.94 31.08 -13.21
N TYR A 263 24.79 31.08 -14.24
CA TYR A 263 25.19 32.27 -14.98
C TYR A 263 24.31 32.60 -16.18
N ALA A 264 23.29 31.73 -16.48
CA ALA A 264 22.44 31.96 -17.64
C ALA A 264 21.63 33.26 -17.57
N ASP A 265 21.62 34.00 -18.66
CA ASP A 265 20.64 35.04 -18.85
C ASP A 265 19.30 34.45 -19.26
N LEU A 266 18.30 34.63 -18.43
CA LEU A 266 16.94 34.09 -18.61
C LEU A 266 15.90 35.19 -18.89
N SER A 267 16.35 36.40 -19.19
CA SER A 267 15.47 37.57 -19.42
C SER A 267 14.42 37.32 -20.51
N SER A 268 14.81 36.60 -21.55
CA SER A 268 13.92 36.23 -22.68
C SER A 268 12.80 35.21 -22.30
N LEU A 269 12.94 34.48 -21.22
CA LEU A 269 11.93 33.54 -20.73
C LEU A 269 10.87 34.19 -19.82
N GLY A 270 11.09 35.46 -19.44
CA GLY A 270 10.21 36.25 -18.58
C GLY A 270 10.64 36.27 -17.10
N ALA A 271 10.08 37.24 -16.36
CA ALA A 271 10.52 37.64 -15.03
C ALA A 271 10.55 36.55 -13.94
N THR A 272 9.79 35.49 -14.09
CA THR A 272 9.73 34.43 -13.08
C THR A 272 10.85 33.40 -13.21
N HIS A 273 11.46 33.21 -14.38
CA HIS A 273 12.48 32.18 -14.59
C HIS A 273 13.77 32.45 -13.80
N PRO A 274 14.30 33.69 -13.71
CA PRO A 274 15.45 33.97 -12.85
C PRO A 274 15.20 33.61 -11.37
N VAL A 275 13.98 33.85 -10.88
CA VAL A 275 13.60 33.49 -9.51
C VAL A 275 13.65 31.97 -9.30
N TYR A 276 13.05 31.19 -10.21
CA TYR A 276 13.07 29.72 -10.11
C TYR A 276 14.47 29.14 -10.35
N ARG A 277 15.31 29.77 -11.17
CA ARG A 277 16.74 29.44 -11.29
C ARG A 277 17.41 29.59 -9.93
N ASP A 278 17.25 30.73 -9.29
CA ASP A 278 17.90 31.02 -8.00
C ASP A 278 17.44 30.06 -6.91
N ILE A 279 16.15 29.74 -6.83
CA ILE A 279 15.59 28.72 -5.93
C ILE A 279 16.23 27.35 -6.18
N PHE A 280 16.33 26.94 -7.45
CA PHE A 280 16.92 25.65 -7.84
C PHE A 280 18.43 25.61 -7.53
N MET A 281 19.12 26.66 -7.85
CA MET A 281 20.55 26.78 -7.57
C MET A 281 20.84 26.75 -6.08
N PHE A 282 20.09 27.52 -5.28
CA PHE A 282 20.24 27.49 -3.83
C PHE A 282 19.99 26.07 -3.28
N GLN A 283 18.95 25.38 -3.77
CA GLN A 283 18.71 24.00 -3.38
C GLN A 283 19.86 23.06 -3.81
N CYS A 284 20.50 23.27 -4.97
CA CYS A 284 21.68 22.52 -5.41
C CYS A 284 22.91 22.78 -4.51
N LEU A 285 22.96 23.92 -3.83
CA LEU A 285 24.09 24.33 -3.00
C LEU A 285 23.95 23.90 -1.53
N ILE A 286 22.72 23.67 -1.04
CA ILE A 286 22.48 23.27 0.35
C ILE A 286 21.88 21.86 0.48
N GLY A 287 21.42 21.24 -0.61
CA GLY A 287 20.99 19.84 -0.63
C GLY A 287 19.72 19.52 0.14
N CYS A 288 18.95 20.50 0.60
CA CYS A 288 17.71 20.27 1.37
C CYS A 288 16.58 19.66 0.52
N ARG A 289 15.56 19.09 1.19
CA ARG A 289 14.32 18.69 0.50
C ARG A 289 13.51 19.93 0.11
N VAL A 290 12.73 19.83 -0.95
CA VAL A 290 11.89 20.94 -1.44
C VAL A 290 10.89 21.43 -0.39
N SER A 291 10.35 20.54 0.42
CA SER A 291 9.46 20.89 1.54
C SER A 291 10.16 21.71 2.61
N ASP A 292 11.41 21.38 2.91
CA ASP A 292 12.23 22.11 3.87
C ASP A 292 12.64 23.46 3.27
N LEU A 293 13.11 23.50 2.01
CA LEU A 293 13.47 24.72 1.30
C LEU A 293 12.38 25.80 1.34
N ASN A 294 11.14 25.42 1.03
CA ASN A 294 10.01 26.36 1.00
C ASN A 294 9.61 26.89 2.40
N ARG A 295 10.22 26.36 3.46
CA ARG A 295 9.96 26.77 4.86
C ARG A 295 11.13 27.53 5.50
N LEU A 296 12.30 27.54 4.85
CA LEU A 296 13.45 28.27 5.37
C LEU A 296 13.12 29.75 5.52
N ALA A 297 13.47 30.30 6.69
CA ALA A 297 13.37 31.67 7.05
C ALA A 297 14.76 32.29 7.27
N LYS A 298 14.86 33.58 7.33
CA LYS A 298 16.13 34.30 7.62
C LYS A 298 16.76 33.83 8.94
N ALA A 299 15.91 33.52 9.95
CA ALA A 299 16.36 33.00 11.23
C ALA A 299 17.06 31.62 11.14
N ASN A 300 16.94 30.91 10.01
CA ASN A 300 17.67 29.66 9.78
C ASN A 300 19.12 29.90 9.33
N VAL A 301 19.55 31.14 9.06
CA VAL A 301 20.94 31.47 8.73
C VAL A 301 21.67 31.91 10.01
N VAL A 302 22.58 31.06 10.48
CA VAL A 302 23.34 31.24 11.71
C VAL A 302 24.82 31.02 11.41
N ASP A 303 25.67 31.99 11.74
CA ASP A 303 27.14 31.90 11.56
C ASP A 303 27.55 31.44 10.14
N GLY A 304 26.93 31.99 9.11
CA GLY A 304 27.24 31.67 7.72
C GLY A 304 26.79 30.23 7.28
N CYS A 305 25.94 29.59 8.05
CA CYS A 305 25.36 28.27 7.76
C CYS A 305 23.84 28.35 7.70
N VAL A 306 23.21 27.47 6.91
CA VAL A 306 21.77 27.20 7.04
C VAL A 306 21.57 26.05 8.02
N GLU A 307 20.76 26.32 9.06
CA GLU A 307 20.40 25.34 10.08
C GLU A 307 18.91 25.06 10.09
N TYR A 308 18.52 23.79 10.06
CA TYR A 308 17.12 23.40 10.11
C TYR A 308 16.94 21.94 10.57
N ILE A 309 15.76 21.62 11.09
CA ILE A 309 15.35 20.24 11.38
C ILE A 309 14.46 19.75 10.22
N PRO A 310 14.85 18.69 9.49
CA PRO A 310 14.08 18.18 8.36
C PRO A 310 12.68 17.71 8.77
N GLN A 311 11.65 18.22 8.14
CA GLN A 311 10.25 17.94 8.46
C GLN A 311 9.92 16.44 8.44
N LYS A 312 10.46 15.71 7.45
CA LYS A 312 10.16 14.29 7.25
C LYS A 312 10.66 13.39 8.38
N THR A 313 11.74 13.77 9.04
CA THR A 313 12.39 12.96 10.09
C THR A 313 12.23 13.55 11.49
N LYS A 314 11.55 14.68 11.62
CA LYS A 314 11.37 15.41 12.89
C LYS A 314 10.72 14.55 13.99
N MET A 315 9.78 13.68 13.61
CA MET A 315 9.05 12.82 14.56
C MET A 315 9.87 11.60 15.00
N GLU A 316 10.82 11.15 14.18
CA GLU A 316 11.62 9.96 14.46
C GLU A 316 12.97 10.31 15.09
N HIS A 317 13.66 11.31 14.48
CA HIS A 317 14.96 11.81 14.93
C HIS A 317 15.09 13.30 14.62
N ALA A 318 15.04 14.13 15.64
CA ALA A 318 15.13 15.58 15.51
C ALA A 318 16.60 16.05 15.35
N ASN A 319 17.31 15.53 14.34
CA ASN A 319 18.68 15.93 14.07
C ASN A 319 18.71 17.27 13.32
N THR A 320 19.43 18.25 13.85
CA THR A 320 19.68 19.51 13.17
C THR A 320 20.66 19.29 12.02
N VAL A 321 20.27 19.73 10.82
CA VAL A 321 21.12 19.79 9.65
C VAL A 321 21.75 21.15 9.61
N ARG A 322 23.08 21.21 9.46
CA ARG A 322 23.87 22.43 9.32
C ARG A 322 24.66 22.39 8.04
N VAL A 323 24.47 23.36 7.15
CA VAL A 323 25.14 23.45 5.85
C VAL A 323 25.83 24.81 5.71
N PRO A 324 27.17 24.86 5.63
CA PRO A 324 27.88 26.10 5.36
C PRO A 324 27.48 26.66 3.99
N LEU A 325 27.31 27.99 3.93
CA LEU A 325 26.99 28.72 2.72
C LEU A 325 28.26 29.11 1.96
N ASN A 326 28.36 28.70 0.70
CA ASN A 326 29.41 29.18 -0.19
C ASN A 326 29.00 30.53 -0.82
N GLN A 327 29.95 31.19 -1.50
CA GLN A 327 29.73 32.54 -2.06
C GLN A 327 28.52 32.60 -2.99
N LYS A 328 28.29 31.57 -3.89
CA LYS A 328 27.14 31.56 -4.78
C LYS A 328 25.80 31.49 -4.02
N ALA A 329 25.76 30.79 -2.90
CA ALA A 329 24.58 30.75 -2.04
C ALA A 329 24.35 32.11 -1.36
N LEU A 330 25.39 32.76 -0.88
CA LEU A 330 25.32 34.10 -0.29
C LEU A 330 24.88 35.15 -1.31
N ASP A 331 25.42 35.10 -2.55
CA ASP A 331 25.01 35.97 -3.64
C ASP A 331 23.52 35.82 -3.99
N ILE A 332 22.98 34.59 -3.93
CA ILE A 332 21.55 34.36 -4.13
C ILE A 332 20.77 35.02 -2.96
N LEU A 333 21.17 34.80 -1.74
CA LEU A 333 20.45 35.34 -0.57
C LEU A 333 20.45 36.87 -0.58
N GLU A 334 21.54 37.51 -0.99
CA GLU A 334 21.62 38.96 -1.11
C GLU A 334 20.58 39.54 -2.08
N ARG A 335 20.24 38.82 -3.17
CA ARG A 335 19.17 39.21 -4.11
C ARG A 335 17.79 39.28 -3.46
N TYR A 336 17.57 38.50 -2.39
CA TYR A 336 16.29 38.38 -1.70
C TYR A 336 16.32 38.92 -0.26
N LYS A 337 17.31 39.75 0.07
CA LYS A 337 17.47 40.29 1.43
C LYS A 337 16.27 41.12 1.92
N ASP A 338 15.51 41.73 0.98
CA ASP A 338 14.37 42.59 1.31
C ASP A 338 13.08 41.80 1.57
N LEU A 339 13.08 40.47 1.44
CA LEU A 339 11.96 39.65 1.90
C LEU A 339 11.84 39.75 3.42
N GLU A 340 10.61 39.79 3.94
CA GLU A 340 10.38 40.01 5.39
C GLU A 340 10.96 38.86 6.22
N ASP A 341 10.42 37.65 6.15
CA ASP A 341 10.88 36.50 6.95
C ASP A 341 11.45 35.36 6.11
N ALA A 342 10.95 35.17 4.89
CA ALA A 342 11.35 34.07 4.06
C ALA A 342 12.79 34.23 3.54
N LEU A 343 13.52 33.11 3.47
CA LEU A 343 14.87 33.09 2.92
C LEU A 343 14.88 33.25 1.41
N LEU A 344 13.88 32.71 0.71
CA LEU A 344 13.67 32.80 -0.73
C LEU A 344 12.18 33.03 -1.04
N PRO A 345 11.82 33.51 -2.23
CA PRO A 345 10.42 33.65 -2.64
C PRO A 345 9.66 32.33 -2.53
N ARG A 346 8.42 32.38 -2.03
CA ARG A 346 7.55 31.20 -1.93
C ARG A 346 7.15 30.71 -3.31
N PHE A 347 7.02 29.39 -3.47
CA PHE A 347 6.73 28.76 -4.75
C PHE A 347 5.78 27.58 -4.59
N SER A 348 5.04 27.27 -5.67
CA SER A 348 4.33 26.01 -5.77
C SER A 348 5.23 24.91 -6.33
N HIS A 349 5.09 23.70 -5.82
CA HIS A 349 5.87 22.54 -6.29
C HIS A 349 5.65 22.25 -7.79
N PHE A 350 4.42 22.46 -8.27
CA PHE A 350 4.09 22.28 -9.68
C PHE A 350 4.83 23.28 -10.56
N SER A 351 4.74 24.58 -10.25
CA SER A 351 5.42 25.64 -11.01
C SER A 351 6.92 25.47 -11.00
N TYR A 352 7.48 25.09 -9.84
CA TYR A 352 8.91 24.86 -9.69
C TYR A 352 9.39 23.75 -10.64
N ASN A 353 8.75 22.57 -10.64
CA ASN A 353 9.12 21.48 -11.56
C ASN A 353 8.98 21.88 -13.04
N LYS A 354 7.94 22.64 -13.39
CA LYS A 354 7.75 23.14 -14.76
C LYS A 354 8.88 24.09 -15.17
N LYS A 355 9.16 25.08 -14.33
CA LYS A 355 10.16 26.12 -14.62
C LYS A 355 11.58 25.57 -14.72
N ILE A 356 11.97 24.63 -13.88
CA ILE A 356 13.31 24.01 -13.98
C ILE A 356 13.49 23.31 -15.35
N LYS A 357 12.48 22.62 -15.84
CA LYS A 357 12.53 21.97 -17.15
C LYS A 357 12.70 22.97 -18.29
N GLU A 358 11.94 24.06 -18.24
CA GLU A 358 12.03 25.15 -19.20
C GLU A 358 13.43 25.79 -19.18
N ILE A 359 13.98 26.06 -17.99
CA ILE A 359 15.33 26.64 -17.81
C ILE A 359 16.40 25.70 -18.37
N LEU A 360 16.41 24.42 -17.99
CA LEU A 360 17.43 23.48 -18.43
C LEU A 360 17.39 23.29 -19.95
N LYS A 361 16.20 23.23 -20.52
CA LYS A 361 16.03 23.17 -21.99
C LYS A 361 16.59 24.41 -22.68
N TYR A 362 16.31 25.60 -22.15
CA TYR A 362 16.81 26.87 -22.68
C TYR A 362 18.33 26.98 -22.63
N VAL A 363 18.94 26.52 -21.52
CA VAL A 363 20.40 26.54 -21.31
C VAL A 363 21.13 25.45 -22.12
N GLY A 364 20.38 24.55 -22.80
CA GLY A 364 20.96 23.50 -23.61
C GLY A 364 21.54 22.34 -22.79
N ILE A 365 20.88 21.97 -21.68
CA ILE A 365 21.23 20.78 -20.89
C ILE A 365 20.32 19.63 -21.33
N ASP A 366 20.68 19.05 -22.47
CA ASP A 366 19.90 18.08 -23.23
C ASP A 366 20.53 16.67 -23.28
N ARG A 367 21.63 16.46 -22.59
CA ARG A 367 22.26 15.13 -22.56
C ARG A 367 21.28 14.04 -22.16
N MET A 368 21.40 12.88 -22.83
CA MET A 368 20.55 11.75 -22.57
C MET A 368 20.89 11.09 -21.23
N VAL A 369 19.88 10.82 -20.44
CA VAL A 369 19.99 10.04 -19.20
C VAL A 369 19.07 8.84 -19.26
N ARG A 370 19.51 7.72 -18.69
CA ARG A 370 18.66 6.55 -18.55
C ARG A 370 17.72 6.70 -17.36
N VAL A 371 16.47 6.46 -17.59
CA VAL A 371 15.42 6.50 -16.56
C VAL A 371 14.56 5.25 -16.66
N LEU A 372 14.20 4.71 -15.51
CA LEU A 372 13.23 3.63 -15.45
C LEU A 372 11.84 4.24 -15.68
N ASP A 373 11.15 3.83 -16.76
CA ASP A 373 9.76 4.21 -16.95
C ASP A 373 8.91 3.63 -15.82
N PRO A 374 8.19 4.45 -15.06
CA PRO A 374 7.47 3.97 -13.88
C PRO A 374 6.29 3.04 -14.21
N LYS A 375 5.83 3.03 -15.45
CA LYS A 375 4.69 2.23 -15.92
C LYS A 375 5.15 0.90 -16.51
N THR A 376 6.07 0.96 -17.51
CA THR A 376 6.53 -0.24 -18.23
C THR A 376 7.68 -0.95 -17.53
N ARG A 377 8.40 -0.25 -16.63
CA ARG A 377 9.66 -0.68 -16.01
C ARG A 377 10.81 -0.88 -16.99
N GLU A 378 10.68 -0.35 -18.18
CA GLU A 378 11.75 -0.36 -19.17
C GLU A 378 12.74 0.78 -18.91
N ASP A 379 14.00 0.53 -19.24
CA ASP A 379 15.05 1.53 -19.17
C ASP A 379 15.03 2.35 -20.45
N VAL A 380 14.57 3.59 -20.36
CA VAL A 380 14.40 4.50 -21.51
C VAL A 380 15.37 5.68 -21.40
N ALA A 381 15.95 6.05 -22.55
CA ALA A 381 16.77 7.25 -22.63
C ALA A 381 15.91 8.48 -22.86
N ARG A 382 16.11 9.53 -22.02
CA ARG A 382 15.42 10.82 -22.16
C ARG A 382 16.39 11.98 -21.94
N PRO A 383 16.15 13.14 -22.59
CA PRO A 383 16.92 14.34 -22.29
C PRO A 383 16.78 14.74 -20.82
N LEU A 384 17.88 15.19 -20.21
CA LEU A 384 17.89 15.54 -18.78
C LEU A 384 16.84 16.58 -18.41
N TYR A 385 16.61 17.57 -19.27
CA TYR A 385 15.62 18.63 -19.02
C TYR A 385 14.18 18.10 -18.94
N GLU A 386 13.85 16.96 -19.55
CA GLU A 386 12.51 16.37 -19.46
C GLU A 386 12.23 15.68 -18.12
N VAL A 387 13.27 15.12 -17.52
CA VAL A 387 13.18 14.27 -16.33
C VAL A 387 13.64 14.94 -15.05
N VAL A 388 14.22 16.15 -15.15
CA VAL A 388 14.62 16.92 -13.99
C VAL A 388 13.42 17.26 -13.10
N THR A 389 13.65 17.20 -11.81
CA THR A 389 12.67 17.55 -10.77
C THR A 389 13.34 18.33 -9.66
N THR A 390 12.56 18.92 -8.75
CA THR A 390 13.08 19.54 -7.53
C THR A 390 14.01 18.63 -6.72
N HIS A 391 13.80 17.31 -6.81
CA HIS A 391 14.66 16.32 -6.15
C HIS A 391 16.03 16.19 -6.83
N THR A 392 16.15 16.58 -8.09
CA THR A 392 17.41 16.57 -8.83
C THR A 392 18.40 17.59 -8.22
N ALA A 393 17.93 18.73 -7.68
CA ALA A 393 18.79 19.66 -6.98
C ALA A 393 19.52 18.99 -5.79
N ARG A 394 18.80 18.26 -4.97
CA ARG A 394 19.38 17.50 -3.86
C ARG A 394 20.34 16.39 -4.33
N LYS A 395 20.02 15.72 -5.43
CA LYS A 395 20.93 14.74 -6.06
C LYS A 395 22.21 15.42 -6.57
N THR A 396 22.09 16.63 -7.12
CA THR A 396 23.23 17.45 -7.58
C THR A 396 24.17 17.81 -6.43
N PHE A 397 23.65 18.22 -5.29
CA PHE A 397 24.44 18.46 -4.08
C PHE A 397 25.21 17.20 -3.66
N ILE A 398 24.49 16.11 -3.44
CA ILE A 398 25.07 14.87 -2.91
C ILE A 398 26.05 14.24 -3.90
N GLY A 399 25.68 14.14 -5.18
CA GLY A 399 26.49 13.49 -6.21
C GLY A 399 27.82 14.18 -6.44
N ASN A 400 27.81 15.52 -6.57
CA ASN A 400 29.05 16.29 -6.76
C ASN A 400 29.94 16.29 -5.52
N LEU A 401 29.38 16.39 -4.31
CA LEU A 401 30.18 16.27 -3.09
C LEU A 401 30.81 14.86 -2.94
N TYR A 402 30.05 13.81 -3.25
CA TYR A 402 30.55 12.44 -3.13
C TYR A 402 31.72 12.16 -4.09
N LYS A 403 31.70 12.74 -5.29
CA LYS A 403 32.84 12.65 -6.22
C LYS A 403 34.14 13.23 -5.63
N GLN A 404 34.02 14.29 -4.84
CA GLN A 404 35.21 15.00 -4.31
C GLN A 404 35.68 14.46 -2.96
N VAL A 405 34.76 14.22 -2.01
CA VAL A 405 35.12 13.92 -0.62
C VAL A 405 35.11 12.43 -0.32
N LYS A 406 34.28 11.65 -1.00
CA LYS A 406 34.09 10.18 -0.81
C LYS A 406 33.73 9.78 0.63
N ASP A 407 33.41 10.75 1.53
CA ASP A 407 32.92 10.47 2.87
C ASP A 407 31.38 10.54 2.92
N PRO A 408 30.71 9.38 3.00
CA PRO A 408 29.27 9.34 3.03
C PRO A 408 28.66 9.95 4.31
N ASN A 409 29.35 9.87 5.45
CA ASN A 409 28.81 10.32 6.72
C ASN A 409 28.78 11.84 6.79
N LEU A 410 29.86 12.49 6.34
CA LEU A 410 29.91 13.94 6.25
C LEU A 410 28.84 14.51 5.33
N ILE A 411 28.63 13.89 4.15
CA ILE A 411 27.59 14.33 3.20
C ILE A 411 26.19 14.02 3.75
N ALA A 412 26.01 12.90 4.45
CA ALA A 412 24.73 12.54 5.09
C ALA A 412 24.35 13.56 6.17
N SER A 413 25.28 14.02 7.00
CA SER A 413 25.06 15.03 8.03
C SER A 413 24.54 16.35 7.45
N MET A 414 25.12 16.82 6.32
CA MET A 414 24.70 18.02 5.63
C MET A 414 23.39 17.86 4.85
N SER A 415 23.08 16.66 4.40
CA SER A 415 21.86 16.40 3.63
C SER A 415 20.69 15.88 4.46
N GLY A 416 20.86 15.64 5.76
CA GLY A 416 19.82 15.14 6.66
C GLY A 416 19.35 13.72 6.29
N HIS A 417 20.29 12.84 5.92
CA HIS A 417 20.07 11.41 5.83
C HIS A 417 20.54 10.73 7.12
N SER A 418 19.80 9.74 7.58
CA SER A 418 20.26 8.86 8.65
C SER A 418 21.41 7.97 8.18
N GLU A 419 22.30 7.61 9.10
CA GLU A 419 23.36 6.65 8.84
C GLU A 419 22.76 5.32 8.32
N GLY A 420 23.41 4.70 7.34
CA GLY A 420 22.93 3.45 6.72
C GLY A 420 21.67 3.57 5.85
N SER A 421 21.16 4.79 5.60
CA SER A 421 19.95 5.01 4.79
C SER A 421 20.06 4.42 3.40
N ARG A 422 19.19 3.44 3.07
CA ARG A 422 19.08 2.87 1.71
C ARG A 422 18.79 3.94 0.64
N ALA A 423 18.10 5.03 1.01
CA ALA A 423 17.86 6.15 0.12
C ALA A 423 19.15 6.89 -0.19
N PHE A 424 20.04 7.08 0.79
CA PHE A 424 21.31 7.75 0.61
C PHE A 424 22.28 6.92 -0.26
N VAL A 425 22.32 5.60 -0.09
CA VAL A 425 23.15 4.70 -0.92
C VAL A 425 22.89 4.90 -2.42
N ARG A 426 21.65 5.16 -2.82
CA ARG A 426 21.28 5.42 -4.23
C ARG A 426 21.88 6.69 -4.80
N TYR A 427 22.21 7.69 -3.98
CA TYR A 427 22.85 8.93 -4.43
C TYR A 427 24.36 8.80 -4.62
N ARG A 428 24.95 7.76 -4.04
CA ARG A 428 26.40 7.46 -4.14
C ARG A 428 26.67 6.63 -5.39
N LYS A 429 26.26 7.13 -6.56
CA LYS A 429 26.58 6.43 -7.81
C LYS A 429 28.10 6.40 -7.97
N ILE A 430 28.65 5.19 -7.99
CA ILE A 430 30.04 4.97 -8.39
C ILE A 430 30.07 5.14 -9.90
N ASP A 431 30.61 6.26 -10.38
CA ASP A 431 30.76 6.48 -11.82
C ASP A 431 32.01 5.77 -12.37
N ASP A 432 32.06 5.66 -13.69
CA ASP A 432 33.13 4.91 -14.33
C ASP A 432 34.49 5.63 -14.19
N ASP A 433 34.50 6.93 -14.01
CA ASP A 433 35.77 7.67 -13.77
C ASP A 433 36.36 7.30 -12.41
N MET A 434 35.54 7.20 -11.37
CA MET A 434 35.96 6.72 -10.04
C MET A 434 36.49 5.25 -10.12
N LYS A 435 35.86 4.40 -10.93
CA LYS A 435 36.31 3.03 -11.11
C LYS A 435 37.68 3.00 -11.81
N LYS A 436 37.88 3.83 -12.85
CA LYS A 436 39.17 3.97 -13.53
C LYS A 436 40.26 4.46 -12.59
N GLU A 437 39.98 5.50 -11.79
CA GLU A 437 40.91 5.97 -10.78
C GLU A 437 41.32 4.86 -9.81
N LEU A 438 40.38 4.04 -9.34
CA LEU A 438 40.68 2.93 -8.43
C LEU A 438 41.49 1.83 -9.10
N VAL A 439 41.21 1.51 -10.36
CA VAL A 439 41.99 0.50 -11.10
C VAL A 439 43.42 0.97 -11.37
N ASN A 440 43.59 2.27 -11.68
CA ASN A 440 44.93 2.85 -11.89
C ASN A 440 45.82 2.84 -10.60
N LEU A 441 45.21 2.62 -9.41
CA LEU A 441 46.01 2.41 -8.18
C LEU A 441 46.66 1.01 -8.10
N LEU A 442 46.32 0.11 -9.02
CA LEU A 442 46.88 -1.24 -9.09
C LEU A 442 48.11 -1.32 -10.02
N ASP A 443 48.39 -0.25 -10.79
CA ASP A 443 49.56 -0.09 -11.63
C ASP A 443 50.71 0.53 -10.82
#